data_b3667c40d9d82e22da564b3bb18f0275
#
_entry.id   b3667c40d9d82e22da564b3bb18f0275
#
_cell.length_a   1.000
_cell.length_b   1.000
_cell.length_c   1.000
_cell.angle_alpha   90.00
_cell.angle_beta   90.00
_cell.angle_gamma   90.00
#
_symmetry.space_group_name_H-M   'P 1'
#
loop_
_entity.id
_entity.type
_entity.pdbx_description
1 polymer ?
#
loop_
_entity_poly.entity_id
_entity_poly.type
_entity_poly.pdbx_seq_one_letter_code
_entity_poly.pdbx_strand_id
1 'polypeptide(L)'
;MGIEDGIVEHLPRLRRYARALLRDPVAADDLVQSCVERALGKQRLFKPGTNMRAWLFTIMHNVHINLARKQMQTANTMPLDQAAELPATPPSQEDALRVRDLAAALEQLPDEQRQVVLLVGLEGLSYKETADVLVAPVGTVMSRLARGREKLRALLEGNGAPHLRRVK
;
A
#
# COMPACT_ATOMS: atom_id res chain seq x y z
N MET A 1 -20.50 -14.21 -12.60
CA MET A 1 -19.16 -14.05 -12.00
C MET A 1 -19.26 -14.23 -10.49
N GLY A 2 -18.48 -15.15 -10.00
CA GLY A 2 -18.41 -15.42 -8.57
C GLY A 2 -17.48 -14.44 -7.84
N ILE A 3 -17.52 -14.44 -6.52
CA ILE A 3 -16.62 -13.64 -5.67
C ILE A 3 -15.15 -14.01 -5.94
N GLU A 4 -14.90 -15.28 -6.21
CA GLU A 4 -13.55 -15.78 -6.53
C GLU A 4 -12.97 -15.10 -7.77
N ASP A 5 -13.77 -14.96 -8.83
CA ASP A 5 -13.35 -14.26 -10.04
C ASP A 5 -13.01 -12.79 -9.76
N GLY A 6 -13.82 -12.13 -8.94
CA GLY A 6 -13.58 -10.77 -8.52
C GLY A 6 -12.29 -10.62 -7.70
N ILE A 7 -12.00 -11.57 -6.81
CA ILE A 7 -10.74 -11.59 -6.05
C ILE A 7 -9.56 -11.74 -7.01
N VAL A 8 -9.64 -12.68 -7.95
CA VAL A 8 -8.58 -12.91 -8.96
C VAL A 8 -8.32 -11.66 -9.79
N GLU A 9 -9.38 -10.96 -10.20
CA GLU A 9 -9.26 -9.70 -10.95
C GLU A 9 -8.48 -8.63 -10.18
N HIS A 10 -8.62 -8.59 -8.85
CA HIS A 10 -7.97 -7.59 -8.01
C HIS A 10 -6.59 -8.01 -7.47
N LEU A 11 -6.17 -9.26 -7.68
CA LEU A 11 -4.87 -9.75 -7.19
C LEU A 11 -3.68 -8.88 -7.62
N PRO A 12 -3.55 -8.43 -8.87
CA PRO A 12 -2.42 -7.59 -9.26
C PRO A 12 -2.36 -6.28 -8.47
N ARG A 13 -3.51 -5.68 -8.16
CA ARG A 13 -3.60 -4.46 -7.36
C ARG A 13 -3.20 -4.71 -5.90
N LEU A 14 -3.69 -5.81 -5.32
CA LEU A 14 -3.34 -6.18 -3.95
C LEU A 14 -1.84 -6.44 -3.80
N ARG A 15 -1.23 -7.13 -4.75
CA ARG A 15 0.22 -7.36 -4.77
C ARG A 15 1.01 -6.08 -4.90
N ARG A 16 0.61 -5.20 -5.81
CA ARG A 16 1.26 -3.90 -6.01
C ARG A 16 1.23 -3.06 -4.74
N TYR A 17 0.07 -2.96 -4.12
CA TYR A 17 -0.10 -2.23 -2.86
C TYR A 17 0.74 -2.84 -1.73
N ALA A 18 0.69 -4.15 -1.55
CA ALA A 18 1.45 -4.83 -0.51
C ALA A 18 2.96 -4.62 -0.66
N ARG A 19 3.48 -4.68 -1.88
CA ARG A 19 4.90 -4.43 -2.16
C ARG A 19 5.31 -2.97 -1.93
N ALA A 20 4.42 -2.04 -2.23
CA ALA A 20 4.66 -0.62 -1.96
C ALA A 20 4.57 -0.28 -0.46
N LEU A 21 3.71 -0.99 0.27
CA LEU A 21 3.52 -0.81 1.72
C LEU A 21 4.65 -1.44 2.53
N LEU A 22 5.09 -2.63 2.14
CA LEU A 22 6.09 -3.45 2.83
C LEU A 22 7.35 -3.59 1.97
N ARG A 23 8.52 -3.41 2.58
CA ARG A 23 9.81 -3.55 1.89
C ARG A 23 10.12 -4.98 1.47
N ASP A 24 9.77 -5.92 2.33
CA ASP A 24 10.09 -7.32 2.17
C ASP A 24 9.09 -7.98 1.21
N PRO A 25 9.52 -8.52 0.05
CA PRO A 25 8.63 -9.21 -0.88
C PRO A 25 7.95 -10.43 -0.25
N VAL A 26 8.64 -11.15 0.63
CA VAL A 26 8.07 -12.31 1.31
C VAL A 26 6.94 -11.87 2.23
N ALA A 27 7.15 -10.82 3.02
CA ALA A 27 6.11 -10.26 3.88
C ALA A 27 4.93 -9.70 3.06
N ALA A 28 5.21 -9.08 1.91
CA ALA A 28 4.17 -8.59 1.00
C ALA A 28 3.33 -9.74 0.42
N ASP A 29 3.95 -10.81 -0.04
CA ASP A 29 3.26 -11.97 -0.56
C ASP A 29 2.44 -12.67 0.53
N ASP A 30 2.96 -12.78 1.75
CA ASP A 30 2.24 -13.31 2.90
C ASP A 30 1.01 -12.46 3.25
N LEU A 31 1.14 -11.14 3.17
CA LEU A 31 0.03 -10.21 3.39
C LEU A 31 -1.09 -10.43 2.36
N VAL A 32 -0.74 -10.56 1.09
CA VAL A 32 -1.71 -10.83 0.00
C VAL A 32 -2.38 -12.17 0.21
N GLN A 33 -1.60 -13.21 0.50
CA GLN A 33 -2.14 -14.56 0.74
C GLN A 33 -3.12 -14.57 1.92
N SER A 34 -2.75 -13.97 3.03
CA SER A 34 -3.63 -13.86 4.21
C SER A 34 -4.90 -13.06 3.92
N CYS A 35 -4.79 -12.00 3.11
CA CYS A 35 -5.94 -11.22 2.66
C CYS A 35 -6.91 -12.09 1.83
N VAL A 36 -6.39 -12.82 0.85
CA VAL A 36 -7.19 -13.69 -0.02
C VAL A 36 -7.87 -14.81 0.77
N GLU A 37 -7.14 -15.47 1.66
CA GLU A 37 -7.69 -16.51 2.52
C GLU A 37 -8.85 -16.00 3.37
N ARG A 38 -8.68 -14.82 3.97
CA ARG A 38 -9.75 -14.20 4.76
C ARG A 38 -10.92 -13.75 3.91
N ALA A 39 -10.67 -13.23 2.71
CA ALA A 39 -11.73 -12.83 1.79
C ALA A 39 -12.58 -14.06 1.38
N LEU A 40 -11.94 -15.16 1.05
CA LEU A 40 -12.63 -16.42 0.75
C LEU A 40 -13.43 -16.95 1.95
N GLY A 41 -12.86 -16.87 3.14
CA GLY A 41 -13.56 -17.27 4.37
C GLY A 41 -14.74 -16.38 4.73
N LYS A 42 -14.75 -15.15 4.26
CA LYS A 42 -15.80 -14.14 4.54
C LYS A 42 -16.68 -13.83 3.33
N GLN A 43 -16.60 -14.60 2.28
CA GLN A 43 -17.33 -14.33 1.03
C GLN A 43 -18.84 -14.13 1.23
N ARG A 44 -19.43 -14.77 2.23
CA ARG A 44 -20.86 -14.61 2.57
C ARG A 44 -21.19 -13.23 3.11
N LEU A 45 -20.21 -12.51 3.63
CA LEU A 45 -20.37 -11.15 4.15
C LEU A 45 -20.28 -10.08 3.06
N PHE A 46 -19.75 -10.44 1.91
CA PHE A 46 -19.69 -9.51 0.78
C PHE A 46 -21.09 -9.34 0.18
N LYS A 47 -21.52 -8.10 0.07
CA LYS A 47 -22.80 -7.75 -0.56
C LYS A 47 -22.58 -7.51 -2.06
N PRO A 48 -23.23 -8.30 -2.95
CA PRO A 48 -23.18 -8.05 -4.38
C PRO A 48 -23.62 -6.61 -4.71
N GLY A 49 -22.94 -5.98 -5.68
CA GLY A 49 -23.22 -4.60 -6.05
C GLY A 49 -22.46 -3.54 -5.22
N THR A 50 -21.70 -3.94 -4.19
CA THR A 50 -20.82 -3.04 -3.45
C THR A 50 -19.39 -3.07 -4.05
N ASN A 51 -18.56 -2.12 -3.64
CA ASN A 51 -17.21 -1.98 -4.16
C ASN A 51 -16.30 -3.09 -3.60
N MET A 52 -16.06 -4.13 -4.41
CA MET A 52 -15.19 -5.25 -4.03
C MET A 52 -13.76 -4.80 -3.75
N ARG A 53 -13.24 -3.85 -4.50
CA ARG A 53 -11.90 -3.31 -4.28
C ARG A 53 -11.76 -2.73 -2.88
N ALA A 54 -12.67 -1.86 -2.47
CA ALA A 54 -12.67 -1.27 -1.13
C ALA A 54 -12.82 -2.34 -0.04
N TRP A 55 -13.65 -3.34 -0.26
CA TRP A 55 -13.82 -4.46 0.67
C TRP A 55 -12.54 -5.28 0.84
N LEU A 56 -11.84 -5.59 -0.25
CA LEU A 56 -10.57 -6.31 -0.22
C LEU A 56 -9.48 -5.50 0.49
N PHE A 57 -9.39 -4.20 0.24
CA PHE A 57 -8.43 -3.34 0.94
C PHE A 57 -8.76 -3.18 2.42
N THR A 58 -10.03 -3.21 2.81
CA THR A 58 -10.43 -3.26 4.23
C THR A 58 -9.90 -4.53 4.91
N ILE A 59 -10.05 -5.67 4.26
CA ILE A 59 -9.51 -6.94 4.77
C ILE A 59 -8.00 -6.88 4.86
N MET A 60 -7.33 -6.39 3.83
CA MET A 60 -5.86 -6.26 3.80
C MET A 60 -5.36 -5.33 4.91
N HIS A 61 -6.02 -4.21 5.13
CA HIS A 61 -5.68 -3.28 6.20
C HIS A 61 -5.77 -3.96 7.58
N ASN A 62 -6.85 -4.70 7.84
CA ASN A 62 -7.03 -5.42 9.09
C ASN A 62 -5.96 -6.50 9.29
N VAL A 63 -5.61 -7.22 8.23
CA VAL A 63 -4.50 -8.20 8.27
C VAL A 63 -3.18 -7.51 8.59
N HIS A 64 -2.89 -6.40 7.92
CA HIS A 64 -1.66 -5.63 8.12
C HIS A 64 -1.53 -5.13 9.56
N ILE A 65 -2.60 -4.57 10.13
CA ILE A 65 -2.59 -4.11 11.53
C ILE A 65 -2.33 -5.27 12.48
N ASN A 66 -2.98 -6.41 12.26
CA ASN A 66 -2.80 -7.58 13.14
C ASN A 66 -1.38 -8.13 13.07
N LEU A 67 -0.78 -8.17 11.88
CA LEU A 67 0.62 -8.58 11.71
C LEU A 67 1.58 -7.60 12.37
N ALA A 68 1.34 -6.30 12.25
CA ALA A 68 2.14 -5.26 12.88
C ALA A 68 2.09 -5.38 14.42
N ARG A 69 0.93 -5.66 15.00
CA ARG A 69 0.78 -5.91 16.44
C ARG A 69 1.56 -7.14 16.90
N LYS A 70 1.50 -8.24 16.14
CA LYS A 70 2.25 -9.46 16.44
C LYS A 70 3.76 -9.22 16.39
N GLN A 71 4.25 -8.46 15.42
CA GLN A 71 5.67 -8.11 15.30
C GLN A 71 6.13 -7.24 16.46
N MET A 72 5.32 -6.32 16.94
CA MET A 72 5.63 -5.52 18.14
C MET A 72 5.76 -6.38 19.40
N GLN A 73 4.97 -7.45 19.52
CA GLN A 73 5.05 -8.39 20.65
C GLN A 73 6.28 -9.29 20.58
N THR A 74 6.81 -9.53 19.39
CA THR A 74 7.99 -10.38 19.15
C THR A 74 9.24 -9.57 18.81
N ALA A 75 9.22 -8.26 18.97
CA ALA A 75 10.20 -7.29 18.45
C ALA A 75 11.59 -7.35 19.10
N ASN A 76 12.03 -8.51 19.58
CA ASN A 76 13.44 -8.74 19.99
C ASN A 76 14.24 -9.49 18.92
N THR A 77 13.72 -9.67 17.74
CA THR A 77 14.41 -10.39 16.66
C THR A 77 14.60 -9.55 15.42
N MET A 78 15.84 -9.11 15.27
CA MET A 78 16.58 -8.78 14.06
C MET A 78 15.92 -7.84 13.04
N PRO A 79 16.52 -6.68 12.76
CA PRO A 79 16.24 -5.98 11.53
C PRO A 79 16.73 -6.84 10.36
N LEU A 80 15.80 -7.37 9.59
CA LEU A 80 16.11 -7.97 8.31
C LEU A 80 16.44 -6.84 7.33
N ASP A 81 17.72 -6.62 7.20
CA ASP A 81 18.31 -5.78 6.18
C ASP A 81 18.28 -6.56 4.84
N GLN A 82 17.10 -6.64 4.25
CA GLN A 82 16.98 -7.16 2.90
C GLN A 82 16.31 -6.09 2.05
N ALA A 83 17.16 -5.32 1.38
CA ALA A 83 16.73 -4.55 0.24
C ALA A 83 16.18 -5.51 -0.82
N ALA A 84 14.90 -5.65 -0.83
CA ALA A 84 14.23 -6.42 -1.85
C ALA A 84 14.26 -5.64 -3.15
N GLU A 85 14.99 -6.18 -4.10
CA GLU A 85 14.89 -5.74 -5.48
C GLU A 85 13.47 -6.03 -5.96
N LEU A 86 12.74 -4.99 -6.29
CA LEU A 86 11.51 -5.11 -7.06
C LEU A 86 11.86 -5.78 -8.40
N PRO A 87 11.29 -6.93 -8.75
CA PRO A 87 11.42 -7.44 -10.10
C PRO A 87 10.61 -6.53 -11.01
N ALA A 88 11.23 -5.48 -11.48
CA ALA A 88 10.66 -4.65 -12.50
C ALA A 88 11.10 -5.19 -13.85
N THR A 89 10.15 -5.55 -14.71
CA THR A 89 10.37 -5.54 -16.16
C THR A 89 10.91 -4.15 -16.50
N PRO A 90 12.10 -4.02 -17.12
CA PRO A 90 12.77 -2.74 -17.14
C PRO A 90 12.09 -1.75 -18.07
N PRO A 91 11.41 -0.74 -17.54
CA PRO A 91 11.29 0.52 -18.22
C PRO A 91 12.70 1.11 -18.35
N SER A 92 12.87 2.18 -19.10
CA SER A 92 14.15 2.83 -19.28
C SER A 92 14.93 2.95 -17.95
N GLN A 93 16.26 2.96 -17.98
CA GLN A 93 17.11 3.12 -16.78
C GLN A 93 16.66 4.33 -15.93
N GLU A 94 16.19 5.38 -16.58
CA GLU A 94 15.72 6.60 -15.95
C GLU A 94 14.42 6.36 -15.15
N ASP A 95 13.48 5.61 -15.71
CA ASP A 95 12.23 5.26 -15.02
C ASP A 95 12.48 4.30 -13.85
N ALA A 96 13.43 3.38 -13.98
CA ALA A 96 13.82 2.48 -12.90
C ALA A 96 14.42 3.24 -11.71
N LEU A 97 15.22 4.28 -11.97
CA LEU A 97 15.76 5.16 -10.91
C LEU A 97 14.67 5.95 -10.21
N ARG A 98 13.71 6.48 -10.96
CA ARG A 98 12.57 7.21 -10.39
C ARG A 98 11.71 6.31 -9.48
N VAL A 99 11.47 5.08 -9.90
CA VAL A 99 10.72 4.10 -9.10
C VAL A 99 11.48 3.77 -7.82
N ARG A 100 12.79 3.58 -7.88
CA ARG A 100 13.63 3.34 -6.71
C ARG A 100 13.63 4.51 -5.73
N ASP A 101 13.74 5.73 -6.25
CA ASP A 101 13.71 6.95 -5.44
C ASP A 101 12.37 7.11 -4.75
N LEU A 102 11.28 6.86 -5.46
CA LEU A 102 9.93 6.90 -4.90
C LEU A 102 9.73 5.83 -3.82
N ALA A 103 10.18 4.60 -4.08
CA ALA A 103 10.08 3.51 -3.11
C ALA A 103 10.87 3.84 -1.83
N ALA A 104 12.08 4.35 -1.97
CA ALA A 104 12.91 4.77 -0.83
C ALA A 104 12.26 5.92 -0.05
N ALA A 105 11.65 6.88 -0.73
CA ALA A 105 10.94 7.99 -0.08
C ALA A 105 9.69 7.51 0.65
N LEU A 106 8.91 6.60 0.07
CA LEU A 106 7.73 5.99 0.70
C LEU A 106 8.08 5.26 2.00
N GLU A 107 9.22 4.61 2.06
CA GLU A 107 9.68 3.93 3.26
C GLU A 107 9.96 4.86 4.43
N GLN A 108 10.32 6.10 4.15
CA GLN A 108 10.58 7.11 5.16
C GLN A 108 9.31 7.77 5.69
N LEU A 109 8.17 7.53 5.07
CA LEU A 109 6.89 8.01 5.58
C LEU A 109 6.47 7.17 6.80
N PRO A 110 5.85 7.80 7.82
CA PRO A 110 5.12 7.06 8.85
C PRO A 110 4.08 6.13 8.19
N ASP A 111 3.86 4.97 8.78
CA ASP A 111 2.97 3.93 8.24
C ASP A 111 1.58 4.47 7.91
N GLU A 112 1.00 5.28 8.79
CA GLU A 112 -0.32 5.90 8.58
C GLU A 112 -0.38 6.82 7.35
N GLN A 113 0.68 7.59 7.11
CA GLN A 113 0.77 8.47 5.93
C GLN A 113 1.00 7.66 4.67
N ARG A 114 1.85 6.65 4.74
CA ARG A 114 2.13 5.75 3.61
C ARG A 114 0.87 5.05 3.14
N GLN A 115 0.08 4.50 4.04
CA GLN A 115 -1.19 3.84 3.72
C GLN A 115 -2.13 4.78 2.95
N VAL A 116 -2.33 5.98 3.43
CA VAL A 116 -3.22 6.96 2.78
C VAL A 116 -2.70 7.37 1.40
N VAL A 117 -1.41 7.65 1.29
CA VAL A 117 -0.78 8.00 0.01
C VAL A 117 -0.96 6.89 -1.01
N LEU A 118 -0.77 5.65 -0.60
CA LEU A 118 -0.90 4.49 -1.50
C LEU A 118 -2.35 4.20 -1.87
N LEU A 119 -3.28 4.25 -0.91
CA LEU A 119 -4.69 3.98 -1.19
C LEU A 119 -5.30 5.03 -2.13
N VAL A 120 -5.00 6.29 -1.91
CA VAL A 120 -5.51 7.38 -2.75
C VAL A 120 -4.70 7.51 -4.05
N GLY A 121 -3.38 7.57 -3.95
CA GLY A 121 -2.52 7.87 -5.09
C GLY A 121 -2.25 6.68 -6.01
N LEU A 122 -2.00 5.51 -5.47
CA LEU A 122 -1.69 4.31 -6.26
C LEU A 122 -2.95 3.54 -6.64
N GLU A 123 -3.87 3.34 -5.71
CA GLU A 123 -5.06 2.53 -5.92
C GLU A 123 -6.29 3.32 -6.34
N GLY A 124 -6.22 4.65 -6.28
CA GLY A 124 -7.27 5.51 -6.76
C GLY A 124 -8.57 5.43 -5.96
N LEU A 125 -8.50 5.09 -4.68
CA LEU A 125 -9.66 5.15 -3.80
C LEU A 125 -10.03 6.60 -3.52
N SER A 126 -11.34 6.85 -3.39
CA SER A 126 -11.80 8.15 -2.92
C SER A 126 -11.41 8.37 -1.46
N TYR A 127 -11.48 9.61 -0.99
CA TYR A 127 -11.22 9.92 0.43
C TYR A 127 -12.19 9.20 1.36
N LYS A 128 -13.46 9.11 0.95
CA LYS A 128 -14.48 8.38 1.69
C LYS A 128 -14.20 6.89 1.76
N GLU A 129 -13.88 6.27 0.63
CA GLU A 129 -13.51 4.84 0.57
C GLU A 129 -12.27 4.56 1.43
N THR A 130 -11.27 5.44 1.36
CA THR A 130 -10.06 5.33 2.17
C THR A 130 -10.37 5.46 3.67
N ALA A 131 -11.23 6.40 4.03
CA ALA A 131 -11.70 6.56 5.41
C ALA A 131 -12.40 5.29 5.92
N ASP A 132 -13.23 4.68 5.11
CA ASP A 132 -13.92 3.42 5.44
C ASP A 132 -12.91 2.27 5.60
N VAL A 133 -11.96 2.16 4.69
CA VAL A 133 -10.89 1.13 4.76
C VAL A 133 -10.06 1.25 6.04
N LEU A 134 -9.65 2.46 6.38
CA LEU A 134 -8.78 2.73 7.52
C LEU A 134 -9.55 2.89 8.84
N VAL A 135 -10.87 2.90 8.79
CA VAL A 135 -11.74 3.20 9.95
C VAL A 135 -11.31 4.50 10.62
N ALA A 136 -11.21 5.56 9.82
CA ALA A 136 -10.78 6.89 10.25
C ALA A 136 -11.73 7.96 9.70
N PRO A 137 -11.85 9.11 10.35
CA PRO A 137 -12.59 10.24 9.79
C PRO A 137 -11.99 10.72 8.47
N VAL A 138 -12.83 11.19 7.55
CA VAL A 138 -12.37 11.74 6.25
C VAL A 138 -11.37 12.88 6.44
N GLY A 139 -11.59 13.74 7.44
CA GLY A 139 -10.66 14.82 7.76
C GLY A 139 -9.26 14.32 8.15
N THR A 140 -9.19 13.19 8.84
CA THR A 140 -7.92 12.52 9.18
C THR A 140 -7.23 11.99 7.93
N VAL A 141 -7.98 11.38 7.01
CA VAL A 141 -7.45 10.93 5.71
C VAL A 141 -6.85 12.11 4.94
N MET A 142 -7.58 13.21 4.86
CA MET A 142 -7.13 14.42 4.15
C MET A 142 -5.86 15.01 4.76
N SER A 143 -5.78 15.11 6.08
CA SER A 143 -4.59 15.64 6.76
C SER A 143 -3.38 14.72 6.63
N ARG A 144 -3.56 13.42 6.77
CA ARG A 144 -2.49 12.43 6.56
C ARG A 144 -2.00 12.44 5.11
N LEU A 145 -2.89 12.56 4.14
CA LEU A 145 -2.54 12.65 2.74
C LEU A 145 -1.72 13.92 2.44
N ALA A 146 -2.14 15.06 2.95
CA ALA A 146 -1.43 16.33 2.77
C ALA A 146 -0.01 16.27 3.35
N ARG A 147 0.13 15.77 4.58
CA ARG A 147 1.44 15.61 5.24
C ARG A 147 2.32 14.58 4.53
N GLY A 148 1.73 13.48 4.09
CA GLY A 148 2.45 12.44 3.36
C GLY A 148 2.98 12.93 2.03
N ARG A 149 2.16 13.65 1.26
CA ARG A 149 2.56 14.26 -0.02
C ARG A 149 3.65 15.30 0.15
N GLU A 150 3.54 16.15 1.17
CA GLU A 150 4.53 17.16 1.47
C GLU A 150 5.88 16.54 1.84
N LYS A 151 5.87 15.54 2.70
CA LYS A 151 7.08 14.81 3.08
C LYS A 151 7.71 14.08 1.90
N LEU A 152 6.90 13.42 1.06
CA LEU A 152 7.39 12.79 -0.17
C LEU A 152 8.06 13.80 -1.09
N ARG A 153 7.43 14.94 -1.30
CA ARG A 153 8.00 16.00 -2.14
C ARG A 153 9.34 16.47 -1.61
N ALA A 154 9.44 16.71 -0.31
CA ALA A 154 10.68 17.13 0.32
C ALA A 154 11.78 16.06 0.18
N LEU A 155 11.46 14.79 0.37
CA LEU A 155 12.41 13.69 0.22
C LEU A 155 12.90 13.55 -1.22
N LEU A 156 12.01 13.64 -2.19
CA LEU A 156 12.33 13.52 -3.61
C LEU A 156 13.14 14.73 -4.11
N GLU A 157 12.84 15.94 -3.65
CA GLU A 157 13.60 17.15 -3.96
C GLU A 157 14.98 17.14 -3.30
N GLY A 158 15.07 16.68 -2.05
CA GLY A 158 16.31 16.59 -1.28
C GLY A 158 17.32 15.58 -1.81
N ASN A 159 16.86 14.54 -2.52
CA ASN A 159 17.72 13.51 -3.10
C ASN A 159 18.31 13.90 -4.46
N GLY A 160 18.23 15.17 -4.84
CA GLY A 160 18.86 15.67 -6.07
C GLY A 160 18.21 15.15 -7.35
N ALA A 161 16.95 14.75 -7.31
CA ALA A 161 16.20 14.38 -8.50
C ALA A 161 15.76 15.66 -9.26
N PRO A 162 16.51 16.09 -10.27
CA PRO A 162 16.19 17.34 -11.00
C PRO A 162 14.94 17.20 -11.88
N HIS A 163 14.30 16.07 -11.89
CA HIS A 163 13.28 15.71 -12.88
C HIS A 163 11.82 15.85 -12.42
N LEU A 164 11.59 16.19 -11.15
CA LEU A 164 10.24 16.48 -10.67
C LEU A 164 9.92 17.98 -10.65
N ARG A 165 10.57 18.74 -11.55
CA ARG A 165 10.09 20.09 -11.81
C ARG A 165 8.69 19.99 -12.40
N ARG A 166 7.74 20.58 -11.66
CA ARG A 166 6.38 20.82 -12.15
C ARG A 166 6.44 21.23 -13.62
N VAL A 167 5.90 20.40 -14.48
CA VAL A 167 5.41 20.88 -15.75
C VAL A 167 4.18 21.72 -15.41
N LYS A 168 4.32 23.00 -15.53
CA LYS A 168 3.18 23.90 -15.48
C LYS A 168 2.29 23.65 -16.67
#